data_7d2607b3856633ea000147ab8f0bd449
#
_entry.id   7d2607b3856633ea000147ab8f0bd449
#
_cell.length_a   1.000
_cell.length_b   1.000
_cell.length_c   1.000
_cell.angle_alpha   90.00
_cell.angle_beta   90.00
_cell.angle_gamma   90.00
#
_symmetry.space_group_name_H-M   'P 1'
#
loop_
_entity.id
_entity.type
_entity.pdbx_description
1 polymer ?
#
loop_
_entity_poly.entity_id
_entity_poly.type
_entity_poly.pdbx_seq_one_letter_code
_entity_poly.pdbx_strand_id
1 'polypeptide(L)'
;VDTTLCIPTVFIAYTGEALDYKVPLLRSLTAIDKAATEVCRYFDKNVEKVFSYLGWEQEYFLVDESLWAVRPDLMLTGRTLMGHESAKNQQLEDHYFGAIPTRVMAFMKDLEYECLKLGIPVKTRHNEVAPSQFELAPVYEEANLANDHNQLLMTIMDKIARRHQFRVLLHEKPFKGINGSGK
;
A
#
# COMPACT_ATOMS: atom_id res chain seq x y z
N VAL A 1 -14.21 -9.34 -1.51
CA VAL A 1 -13.70 -9.31 -0.13
C VAL A 1 -14.83 -9.72 0.80
N ASP A 2 -14.64 -10.77 1.58
CA ASP A 2 -15.71 -11.47 2.31
C ASP A 2 -16.84 -11.89 1.35
N THR A 3 -18.06 -11.39 1.57
CA THR A 3 -19.24 -11.61 0.70
C THR A 3 -19.46 -10.47 -0.29
N THR A 4 -18.57 -9.50 -0.36
CA THR A 4 -18.70 -8.31 -1.21
C THR A 4 -17.97 -8.52 -2.52
N LEU A 5 -18.68 -8.38 -3.64
CA LEU A 5 -18.08 -8.29 -4.97
C LEU A 5 -17.51 -6.88 -5.17
N CYS A 6 -16.20 -6.81 -5.43
CA CYS A 6 -15.51 -5.57 -5.74
C CYS A 6 -15.33 -5.47 -7.27
N ILE A 7 -15.85 -4.42 -7.89
CA ILE A 7 -15.75 -4.19 -9.33
C ILE A 7 -14.90 -2.94 -9.54
N PRO A 8 -13.70 -3.04 -10.16
CA PRO A 8 -12.91 -1.86 -10.52
C PRO A 8 -13.71 -0.97 -11.45
N THR A 9 -13.80 0.31 -11.11
CA THR A 9 -14.68 1.27 -11.79
C THR A 9 -13.95 2.59 -11.99
N VAL A 10 -14.29 3.29 -13.05
CA VAL A 10 -13.86 4.68 -13.29
C VAL A 10 -15.07 5.59 -13.39
N PHE A 11 -14.89 6.82 -12.92
CA PHE A 11 -15.93 7.87 -13.01
C PHE A 11 -15.43 9.00 -13.89
N ILE A 12 -16.20 9.29 -14.95
CA ILE A 12 -15.91 10.31 -15.94
C ILE A 12 -17.15 11.18 -16.09
N ALA A 13 -16.98 12.50 -16.07
CA ALA A 13 -18.06 13.44 -16.37
C ALA A 13 -18.50 13.31 -17.84
N TYR A 14 -19.73 13.71 -18.14
CA TYR A 14 -20.23 13.72 -19.51
C TYR A 14 -19.34 14.57 -20.46
N THR A 15 -18.70 15.59 -19.96
CA THR A 15 -17.75 16.45 -20.67
C THR A 15 -16.33 15.84 -20.80
N GLY A 16 -16.09 14.65 -20.23
CA GLY A 16 -14.81 13.93 -20.32
C GLY A 16 -13.82 14.25 -19.20
N GLU A 17 -14.18 15.03 -18.20
CA GLU A 17 -13.35 15.33 -17.05
C GLU A 17 -13.24 14.12 -16.11
N ALA A 18 -12.06 13.94 -15.53
CA ALA A 18 -11.83 12.89 -14.53
C ALA A 18 -12.53 13.25 -13.21
N LEU A 19 -13.34 12.33 -12.69
CA LEU A 19 -14.00 12.46 -11.38
C LEU A 19 -13.33 11.60 -10.30
N ASP A 20 -12.33 10.83 -10.66
CA ASP A 20 -11.54 9.99 -9.76
C ASP A 20 -10.05 9.96 -10.14
N TYR A 21 -9.25 9.27 -9.32
CA TYR A 21 -7.81 9.14 -9.56
C TYR A 21 -7.43 8.08 -10.60
N LYS A 22 -8.32 7.16 -10.92
CA LYS A 22 -8.06 6.09 -11.89
C LYS A 22 -8.03 6.60 -13.32
N VAL A 23 -8.85 7.58 -13.67
CA VAL A 23 -8.86 8.17 -15.02
C VAL A 23 -7.51 8.80 -15.38
N PRO A 24 -6.86 9.62 -14.53
CA PRO A 24 -5.51 10.11 -14.80
C PRO A 24 -4.48 8.98 -14.98
N LEU A 25 -4.55 7.91 -14.19
CA LEU A 25 -3.70 6.74 -14.36
C LEU A 25 -3.87 6.12 -15.75
N LEU A 26 -5.09 5.83 -16.17
CA LEU A 26 -5.36 5.23 -17.48
C LEU A 26 -4.90 6.12 -18.64
N ARG A 27 -5.10 7.43 -18.53
CA ARG A 27 -4.58 8.41 -19.50
C ARG A 27 -3.05 8.43 -19.54
N SER A 28 -2.39 8.35 -18.40
CA SER A 28 -0.92 8.30 -18.34
C SER A 28 -0.36 7.04 -18.95
N LEU A 29 -1.01 5.88 -18.75
CA LEU A 29 -0.64 4.60 -19.39
C LEU A 29 -0.74 4.70 -20.93
N THR A 30 -1.79 5.32 -21.44
CA THR A 30 -1.94 5.56 -22.90
C THR A 30 -0.84 6.50 -23.43
N ALA A 31 -0.52 7.55 -22.68
CA ALA A 31 0.50 8.51 -23.08
C ALA A 31 1.90 7.89 -23.09
N ILE A 32 2.25 7.13 -22.06
CA ILE A 32 3.56 6.46 -21.99
C ILE A 32 3.70 5.34 -23.03
N ASP A 33 2.64 4.56 -23.28
CA ASP A 33 2.62 3.55 -24.32
C ASP A 33 2.97 4.18 -25.68
N LYS A 34 2.30 5.26 -26.04
CA LYS A 34 2.57 5.98 -27.30
C LYS A 34 4.03 6.44 -27.40
N ALA A 35 4.52 7.14 -26.40
CA ALA A 35 5.88 7.69 -26.40
C ALA A 35 6.95 6.58 -26.38
N ALA A 36 6.76 5.55 -25.57
CA ALA A 36 7.71 4.44 -25.46
C ALA A 36 7.72 3.58 -26.72
N THR A 37 6.57 3.33 -27.32
CA THR A 37 6.48 2.59 -28.60
C THR A 37 7.25 3.31 -29.71
N GLU A 38 7.17 4.62 -29.80
CA GLU A 38 7.96 5.41 -30.77
C GLU A 38 9.47 5.22 -30.57
N VAL A 39 9.92 5.25 -29.31
CA VAL A 39 11.34 5.01 -28.98
C VAL A 39 11.77 3.57 -29.27
N CYS A 40 10.97 2.58 -28.85
CA CYS A 40 11.29 1.17 -29.08
C CYS A 40 11.40 0.79 -30.57
N ARG A 41 10.67 1.47 -31.44
CA ARG A 41 10.74 1.27 -32.89
C ARG A 41 12.07 1.66 -33.52
N TYR A 42 12.92 2.39 -32.84
CA TYR A 42 14.31 2.59 -33.26
C TYR A 42 15.16 1.32 -33.15
N PHE A 43 14.76 0.40 -32.26
CA PHE A 43 15.45 -0.87 -32.02
C PHE A 43 14.76 -2.05 -32.71
N ASP A 44 13.41 -2.09 -32.70
CA ASP A 44 12.59 -3.08 -33.38
C ASP A 44 11.33 -2.42 -33.96
N LYS A 45 11.26 -2.39 -35.30
CA LYS A 45 10.15 -1.76 -36.06
C LYS A 45 8.80 -2.45 -35.84
N ASN A 46 8.80 -3.71 -35.34
CA ASN A 46 7.59 -4.48 -35.12
C ASN A 46 6.93 -4.24 -33.78
N VAL A 47 7.49 -3.39 -32.93
CA VAL A 47 6.87 -3.05 -31.63
C VAL A 47 5.56 -2.31 -31.87
N GLU A 48 4.48 -2.89 -31.38
CA GLU A 48 3.13 -2.34 -31.51
C GLU A 48 2.68 -1.64 -30.22
N LYS A 49 3.13 -2.12 -29.06
CA LYS A 49 2.69 -1.65 -27.75
C LYS A 49 3.76 -1.82 -26.68
N VAL A 50 3.78 -0.91 -25.72
CA VAL A 50 4.61 -0.97 -24.52
C VAL A 50 3.71 -0.93 -23.26
N PHE A 51 3.91 -1.89 -22.37
CA PHE A 51 3.19 -1.97 -21.11
C PHE A 51 4.05 -1.44 -19.96
N SER A 52 3.43 -0.64 -19.11
CA SER A 52 4.05 -0.23 -17.85
C SER A 52 3.76 -1.26 -16.77
N TYR A 53 4.78 -1.63 -16.01
CA TYR A 53 4.66 -2.52 -14.87
C TYR A 53 4.97 -1.77 -13.57
N LEU A 54 4.34 -2.18 -12.48
CA LEU A 54 4.50 -1.61 -11.16
C LEU A 54 4.60 -2.72 -10.10
N GLY A 55 5.66 -2.68 -9.29
CA GLY A 55 5.71 -3.36 -8.01
C GLY A 55 5.61 -2.29 -6.93
N TRP A 56 4.46 -2.17 -6.32
CA TRP A 56 4.27 -1.23 -5.22
C TRP A 56 4.87 -1.78 -3.92
N GLU A 57 5.21 -0.88 -3.03
CA GLU A 57 5.72 -1.18 -1.68
C GLU A 57 4.78 -0.51 -0.68
N GLN A 58 3.85 -1.28 -0.11
CA GLN A 58 2.93 -0.72 0.86
C GLN A 58 3.57 -0.74 2.24
N GLU A 59 4.03 0.42 2.66
CA GLU A 59 4.45 0.66 4.03
C GLU A 59 3.24 0.95 4.92
N TYR A 60 3.31 0.52 6.17
CA TYR A 60 2.23 0.71 7.14
C TYR A 60 2.74 0.64 8.57
N PHE A 61 2.01 1.27 9.50
CA PHE A 61 2.27 1.13 10.93
C PHE A 61 1.22 0.23 11.56
N LEU A 62 1.65 -0.58 12.52
CA LEU A 62 0.76 -1.35 13.38
C LEU A 62 0.74 -0.76 14.78
N VAL A 63 -0.45 -0.51 15.30
CA VAL A 63 -0.68 -0.07 16.67
C VAL A 63 -1.51 -1.11 17.38
N ASP A 64 -1.17 -1.42 18.64
CA ASP A 64 -2.02 -2.27 19.47
C ASP A 64 -3.41 -1.66 19.60
N GLU A 65 -4.46 -2.47 19.45
CA GLU A 65 -5.83 -1.99 19.44
C GLU A 65 -6.22 -1.32 20.77
N SER A 66 -5.72 -1.82 21.90
CA SER A 66 -5.99 -1.23 23.20
C SER A 66 -5.36 0.16 23.36
N LEU A 67 -4.16 0.35 22.82
CA LEU A 67 -3.48 1.66 22.82
C LEU A 67 -4.16 2.63 21.85
N TRP A 68 -4.59 2.14 20.69
CA TRP A 68 -5.33 2.94 19.73
C TRP A 68 -6.67 3.42 20.30
N ALA A 69 -7.39 2.59 21.03
CA ALA A 69 -8.70 2.88 21.59
C ALA A 69 -8.70 4.01 22.65
N VAL A 70 -7.55 4.32 23.26
CA VAL A 70 -7.41 5.43 24.22
C VAL A 70 -6.83 6.70 23.58
N ARG A 71 -6.65 6.72 22.26
CA ARG A 71 -6.08 7.83 21.49
C ARG A 71 -7.08 8.40 20.49
N PRO A 72 -7.86 9.43 20.88
CA PRO A 72 -8.86 10.04 20.00
C PRO A 72 -8.28 10.57 18.69
N ASP A 73 -7.06 11.09 18.71
CA ASP A 73 -6.36 11.55 17.52
C ASP A 73 -6.11 10.43 16.50
N LEU A 74 -5.63 9.26 16.94
CA LEU A 74 -5.46 8.09 16.07
C LEU A 74 -6.79 7.56 15.56
N MET A 75 -7.82 7.53 16.42
CA MET A 75 -9.15 7.04 16.03
C MET A 75 -9.81 7.90 14.97
N LEU A 76 -9.72 9.23 15.11
CA LEU A 76 -10.44 10.17 14.27
C LEU A 76 -9.68 10.58 13.00
N THR A 77 -8.34 10.58 13.05
CA THR A 77 -7.53 11.14 11.96
C THR A 77 -6.50 10.17 11.38
N GLY A 78 -6.30 9.00 11.99
CA GLY A 78 -5.28 8.03 11.57
C GLY A 78 -3.84 8.49 11.84
N ARG A 79 -3.65 9.59 12.58
CA ARG A 79 -2.33 10.13 12.95
C ARG A 79 -2.33 10.74 14.35
N THR A 80 -1.14 10.94 14.92
CA THR A 80 -1.02 11.66 16.17
C THR A 80 -1.16 13.18 15.97
N LEU A 81 -1.95 13.82 16.81
CA LEU A 81 -2.10 15.29 16.87
C LEU A 81 -1.53 15.87 18.17
N MET A 82 -1.33 15.04 19.19
CA MET A 82 -0.86 15.42 20.51
C MET A 82 0.04 14.34 21.09
N GLY A 83 0.76 14.65 22.12
CA GLY A 83 1.65 13.74 22.81
C GLY A 83 3.12 14.10 22.61
N HIS A 84 3.99 13.24 23.09
CA HIS A 84 5.44 13.39 23.03
C HIS A 84 6.02 12.58 21.86
N GLU A 85 7.23 12.91 21.46
CA GLU A 85 7.99 12.10 20.49
C GLU A 85 8.27 10.70 21.04
N SER A 86 8.39 9.73 20.13
CA SER A 86 8.74 8.35 20.50
C SER A 86 10.11 8.33 21.21
N ALA A 87 10.21 7.55 22.29
CA ALA A 87 11.50 7.31 22.95
C ALA A 87 12.48 6.55 22.05
N LYS A 88 11.97 5.71 21.15
CA LYS A 88 12.75 5.09 20.08
C LYS A 88 12.50 5.85 18.79
N ASN A 89 13.58 6.17 18.09
CA ASN A 89 13.55 6.77 16.76
C ASN A 89 14.12 5.78 15.73
N GLN A 90 14.58 6.29 14.60
CA GLN A 90 15.15 5.52 13.50
C GLN A 90 16.67 5.40 13.57
N GLN A 91 17.29 5.63 14.74
CA GLN A 91 18.74 5.59 14.90
C GLN A 91 19.26 4.18 14.65
N LEU A 92 20.39 4.11 13.94
CA LEU A 92 21.09 2.89 13.58
C LEU A 92 20.24 1.86 12.81
N GLU A 93 19.03 2.25 12.39
CA GLU A 93 18.10 1.37 11.69
C GLU A 93 17.81 0.05 12.44
N ASP A 94 17.80 0.10 13.76
CA ASP A 94 17.63 -1.06 14.63
C ASP A 94 16.35 -1.85 14.31
N HIS A 95 15.27 -1.16 14.02
CA HIS A 95 14.00 -1.80 13.68
C HIS A 95 14.08 -2.48 12.31
N TYR A 96 14.67 -1.85 11.31
CA TYR A 96 14.80 -2.35 9.94
C TYR A 96 15.53 -3.70 9.90
N PHE A 97 16.64 -3.82 10.62
CA PHE A 97 17.45 -5.04 10.68
C PHE A 97 17.01 -6.04 11.77
N GLY A 98 16.00 -5.66 12.57
CA GLY A 98 15.51 -6.49 13.65
C GLY A 98 14.67 -7.68 13.19
N ALA A 99 14.43 -8.62 14.10
CA ALA A 99 13.48 -9.70 13.87
C ALA A 99 12.04 -9.18 13.88
N ILE A 100 11.19 -9.71 13.00
CA ILE A 100 9.76 -9.41 13.02
C ILE A 100 9.14 -10.03 14.27
N PRO A 101 8.44 -9.25 15.13
CA PRO A 101 7.78 -9.78 16.32
C PRO A 101 6.78 -10.90 15.98
N THR A 102 6.68 -11.92 16.82
CA THR A 102 5.86 -13.10 16.56
C THR A 102 4.40 -12.77 16.24
N ARG A 103 3.78 -11.84 16.97
CA ARG A 103 2.40 -11.41 16.72
C ARG A 103 2.24 -10.69 15.39
N VAL A 104 3.21 -9.87 15.01
CA VAL A 104 3.25 -9.20 13.70
C VAL A 104 3.43 -10.22 12.58
N MET A 105 4.32 -11.19 12.76
CA MET A 105 4.51 -12.28 11.79
C MET A 105 3.23 -13.10 11.59
N ALA A 106 2.47 -13.35 12.65
CA ALA A 106 1.18 -14.03 12.54
C ALA A 106 0.18 -13.21 11.69
N PHE A 107 0.08 -11.91 11.95
CA PHE A 107 -0.70 -10.98 11.13
C PHE A 107 -0.24 -11.01 9.65
N MET A 108 1.04 -10.89 9.40
CA MET A 108 1.58 -10.87 8.04
C MET A 108 1.29 -12.16 7.25
N LYS A 109 1.35 -13.33 7.91
CA LYS A 109 1.02 -14.61 7.28
C LYS A 109 -0.47 -14.73 6.94
N ASP A 110 -1.34 -14.28 7.83
CA ASP A 110 -2.78 -14.28 7.59
C ASP A 110 -3.15 -13.31 6.48
N LEU A 111 -2.53 -12.12 6.48
CA LEU A 111 -2.69 -11.13 5.40
C LEU A 111 -2.25 -11.70 4.04
N GLU A 112 -1.08 -12.32 3.95
CA GLU A 112 -0.61 -12.97 2.72
C GLU A 112 -1.59 -14.01 2.20
N TYR A 113 -2.10 -14.87 3.09
CA TYR A 113 -3.07 -15.89 2.72
C TYR A 113 -4.36 -15.28 2.13
N GLU A 114 -4.92 -14.25 2.75
CA GLU A 114 -6.11 -13.57 2.24
C GLU A 114 -5.83 -12.79 0.93
N CYS A 115 -4.65 -12.22 0.78
CA CYS A 115 -4.21 -11.58 -0.48
C CYS A 115 -4.15 -12.59 -1.63
N LEU A 116 -3.51 -13.73 -1.42
CA LEU A 116 -3.37 -14.78 -2.44
C LEU A 116 -4.72 -15.33 -2.90
N LYS A 117 -5.72 -15.43 -2.01
CA LYS A 117 -7.09 -15.81 -2.36
C LYS A 117 -7.76 -14.82 -3.33
N LEU A 118 -7.32 -13.58 -3.34
CA LEU A 118 -7.82 -12.51 -4.21
C LEU A 118 -6.93 -12.29 -5.45
N GLY A 119 -5.90 -13.12 -5.62
CA GLY A 119 -4.97 -13.00 -6.75
C GLY A 119 -3.90 -11.92 -6.58
N ILE A 120 -3.77 -11.31 -5.40
CA ILE A 120 -2.72 -10.33 -5.12
C ILE A 120 -1.41 -11.09 -4.89
N PRO A 121 -0.39 -10.94 -5.76
CA PRO A 121 0.80 -11.80 -5.75
C PRO A 121 1.84 -11.33 -4.72
N VAL A 122 1.50 -11.40 -3.45
CA VAL A 122 2.39 -11.02 -2.33
C VAL A 122 3.72 -11.77 -2.42
N LYS A 123 4.82 -11.05 -2.24
CA LYS A 123 6.17 -11.61 -2.33
C LYS A 123 6.98 -11.43 -1.06
N THR A 124 7.05 -10.22 -0.53
CA THR A 124 7.89 -9.90 0.62
C THR A 124 7.10 -9.30 1.77
N ARG A 125 7.64 -9.50 2.96
CA ARG A 125 7.23 -8.85 4.20
C ARG A 125 8.48 -8.58 5.02
N HIS A 126 8.63 -7.40 5.55
CA HIS A 126 9.75 -7.07 6.40
C HIS A 126 9.47 -5.86 7.32
N ASN A 127 10.38 -5.59 8.22
CA ASN A 127 10.40 -4.37 9.00
C ASN A 127 10.81 -3.19 8.13
N GLU A 128 10.21 -2.04 8.39
CA GLU A 128 10.64 -0.76 7.86
C GLU A 128 11.43 0.04 8.90
N VAL A 129 11.93 1.21 8.51
CA VAL A 129 12.93 1.93 9.29
C VAL A 129 12.37 2.53 10.59
N ALA A 130 11.09 2.91 10.63
CA ALA A 130 10.49 3.48 11.83
C ALA A 130 10.01 2.40 12.81
N PRO A 131 9.99 2.69 14.12
CA PRO A 131 9.42 1.77 15.11
C PRO A 131 7.98 1.40 14.77
N SER A 132 7.67 0.10 14.81
CA SER A 132 6.36 -0.47 14.44
C SER A 132 5.89 -0.18 13.01
N GLN A 133 6.81 0.12 12.13
CA GLN A 133 6.59 0.24 10.69
C GLN A 133 7.02 -1.05 9.98
N PHE A 134 6.21 -1.48 9.04
CA PHE A 134 6.39 -2.71 8.27
C PHE A 134 6.04 -2.45 6.82
N GLU A 135 6.42 -3.39 5.95
CA GLU A 135 6.15 -3.33 4.52
C GLU A 135 5.66 -4.66 3.99
N LEU A 136 4.85 -4.57 2.95
CA LEU A 136 4.48 -5.68 2.09
C LEU A 136 4.65 -5.25 0.63
N ALA A 137 5.35 -6.06 -0.15
CA ALA A 137 5.51 -5.85 -1.58
C ALA A 137 5.08 -7.09 -2.37
N PRO A 138 4.40 -6.92 -3.53
CA PRO A 138 4.03 -8.01 -4.43
C PRO A 138 5.11 -8.25 -5.48
N VAL A 139 4.93 -9.30 -6.28
CA VAL A 139 5.52 -9.36 -7.62
C VAL A 139 4.90 -8.26 -8.46
N TYR A 140 5.70 -7.61 -9.30
CA TYR A 140 5.22 -6.55 -10.18
C TYR A 140 4.17 -7.07 -11.18
N GLU A 141 3.19 -6.23 -11.46
CA GLU A 141 2.11 -6.50 -12.41
C GLU A 141 1.93 -5.32 -13.36
N GLU A 142 1.04 -5.44 -14.35
CA GLU A 142 0.62 -4.30 -15.15
C GLU A 142 0.09 -3.17 -14.24
N ALA A 143 0.51 -1.94 -14.50
CA ALA A 143 0.39 -0.85 -13.51
C ALA A 143 -1.05 -0.54 -13.09
N ASN A 144 -2.05 -0.69 -13.97
CA ASN A 144 -3.44 -0.51 -13.61
C ASN A 144 -3.94 -1.62 -12.66
N LEU A 145 -3.62 -2.88 -12.96
CA LEU A 145 -3.95 -4.02 -12.12
C LEU A 145 -3.24 -3.93 -10.77
N ALA A 146 -1.95 -3.60 -10.78
CA ALA A 146 -1.16 -3.41 -9.56
C ALA A 146 -1.78 -2.36 -8.64
N ASN A 147 -2.26 -1.24 -9.19
CA ASN A 147 -2.93 -0.20 -8.40
C ASN A 147 -4.26 -0.72 -7.80
N ASP A 148 -5.07 -1.44 -8.58
CA ASP A 148 -6.31 -2.03 -8.05
C ASP A 148 -6.03 -3.02 -6.91
N HIS A 149 -5.00 -3.86 -7.06
CA HIS A 149 -4.57 -4.77 -6.01
C HIS A 149 -4.11 -4.04 -4.75
N ASN A 150 -3.42 -2.91 -4.86
CA ASN A 150 -3.04 -2.13 -3.68
C ASN A 150 -4.26 -1.54 -2.95
N GLN A 151 -5.27 -1.06 -3.66
CA GLN A 151 -6.52 -0.58 -3.05
C GLN A 151 -7.26 -1.70 -2.30
N LEU A 152 -7.31 -2.90 -2.87
CA LEU A 152 -7.87 -4.07 -2.20
C LEU A 152 -7.04 -4.46 -0.97
N LEU A 153 -5.71 -4.45 -1.08
CA LEU A 153 -4.80 -4.74 0.02
C LEU A 153 -5.07 -3.85 1.24
N MET A 154 -5.15 -2.54 1.05
CA MET A 154 -5.39 -1.61 2.17
C MET A 154 -6.70 -1.94 2.91
N THR A 155 -7.74 -2.32 2.18
CA THR A 155 -9.02 -2.75 2.78
C THR A 155 -8.90 -4.05 3.56
N ILE A 156 -8.19 -5.04 3.01
CA ILE A 156 -7.98 -6.35 3.64
C ILE A 156 -7.10 -6.19 4.88
N MET A 157 -6.07 -5.37 4.77
CA MET A 157 -5.09 -5.15 5.84
C MET A 157 -5.75 -4.66 7.14
N ASP A 158 -6.69 -3.70 7.06
CA ASP A 158 -7.44 -3.24 8.24
C ASP A 158 -8.26 -4.39 8.87
N LYS A 159 -8.94 -5.19 8.05
CA LYS A 159 -9.73 -6.33 8.54
C LYS A 159 -8.89 -7.39 9.22
N ILE A 160 -7.76 -7.75 8.62
CA ILE A 160 -6.87 -8.78 9.19
C ILE A 160 -6.17 -8.26 10.44
N ALA A 161 -5.75 -6.99 10.46
CA ALA A 161 -5.14 -6.40 11.65
C ALA A 161 -6.03 -6.53 12.89
N ARG A 162 -7.34 -6.32 12.76
CA ARG A 162 -8.32 -6.47 13.85
C ARG A 162 -8.40 -7.90 14.38
N ARG A 163 -8.27 -8.93 13.54
CA ARG A 163 -8.20 -10.33 14.00
C ARG A 163 -7.02 -10.58 14.94
N HIS A 164 -5.94 -9.82 14.73
CA HIS A 164 -4.72 -9.90 15.54
C HIS A 164 -4.63 -8.81 16.62
N GLN A 165 -5.74 -8.11 16.91
CA GLN A 165 -5.80 -7.01 17.89
C GLN A 165 -4.84 -5.87 17.57
N PHE A 166 -4.65 -5.60 16.28
CA PHE A 166 -3.94 -4.45 15.76
C PHE A 166 -4.87 -3.48 15.04
N ARG A 167 -4.42 -2.25 14.91
CA ARG A 167 -4.91 -1.25 13.97
C ARG A 167 -3.80 -0.87 13.02
N VAL A 168 -4.13 -0.77 11.73
CA VAL A 168 -3.22 -0.28 10.69
C VAL A 168 -3.36 1.22 10.56
N LEU A 169 -2.24 1.92 10.47
CA LEU A 169 -2.21 3.32 10.09
C LEU A 169 -1.60 3.44 8.69
N LEU A 170 -2.37 4.01 7.78
CA LEU A 170 -2.01 4.24 6.38
C LEU A 170 -1.92 5.74 6.04
N HIS A 171 -2.07 6.61 7.05
CA HIS A 171 -1.84 8.04 6.87
C HIS A 171 -0.39 8.29 6.45
N GLU A 172 -0.15 9.23 5.55
CA GLU A 172 1.18 9.51 4.98
C GLU A 172 2.23 9.84 6.03
N LYS A 173 1.83 10.51 7.11
CA LYS A 173 2.67 10.86 8.26
C LYS A 173 1.92 10.62 9.57
N PRO A 174 1.78 9.36 10.05
CA PRO A 174 1.04 9.09 11.27
C PRO A 174 1.76 9.59 12.53
N PHE A 175 3.09 9.67 12.50
CA PHE A 175 3.91 10.14 13.61
C PHE A 175 4.90 11.20 13.13
N LYS A 176 4.96 12.33 13.87
CA LYS A 176 5.87 13.42 13.53
C LYS A 176 7.35 13.00 13.72
N GLY A 177 8.20 13.40 12.79
CA GLY A 177 9.64 13.25 12.89
C GLY A 177 10.20 11.89 12.49
N ILE A 178 9.37 10.94 12.11
CA ILE A 178 9.80 9.63 11.64
C ILE A 178 9.26 9.34 10.23
N ASN A 179 9.60 8.19 9.68
CA ASN A 179 9.18 7.76 8.36
C ASN A 179 7.65 7.78 8.20
N GLY A 180 7.17 7.75 6.97
CA GLY A 180 5.75 7.76 6.64
C GLY A 180 5.25 6.40 6.16
N SER A 181 3.94 6.30 5.93
CA SER A 181 3.31 5.14 5.32
C SER A 181 2.50 5.52 4.09
N GLY A 182 1.97 4.54 3.37
CA GLY A 182 1.09 4.78 2.23
C GLY A 182 1.81 5.03 0.90
N LYS A 183 3.01 4.56 0.74
CA LYS A 183 3.74 4.61 -0.54
C LYS A 183 3.39 3.43 -1.43
#